data_a8fe7e3e48d50cd70c631cdf240122e0
#
_entry.id   a8fe7e3e48d50cd70c631cdf240122e0
#
_cell.length_a   1.000
_cell.length_b   1.000
_cell.length_c   1.000
_cell.angle_alpha   90.00
_cell.angle_beta   90.00
_cell.angle_gamma   90.00
#
_symmetry.space_group_name_H-M   'P 1'
#
loop_
_entity.id
_entity.type
_entity.pdbx_description
1 polymer ?
#
loop_
_entity_poly.entity_id
_entity_poly.type
_entity_poly.pdbx_seq_one_letter_code
_entity_poly.pdbx_strand_id
1 'polypeptide(L)'
;MTVPLGSAFADKASGWGMNFEGGYFVTPEITVGAFISYQTNIESIGRQTLQLGNGAAMTTAQKHTLFELPFGVVGRYNFLKGSVFQPYAGLRIGADYAEMSSYYYTIQQYQDTWGVYLSPEIGVSIFPSPAQRFGFHVALFYSYASNNDDLLIYTMNNINRFGVRVGISF
;
A
#
# COMPACT_ATOMS: atom_id res chain seq x y z
N MET A 1 5.57 -5.40 4.05
CA MET A 1 6.20 -4.29 4.79
C MET A 1 6.30 -3.10 3.86
N THR A 2 5.83 -1.94 4.27
CA THR A 2 5.84 -0.71 3.46
C THR A 2 6.47 0.43 4.24
N VAL A 3 7.19 1.28 3.52
CA VAL A 3 7.78 2.52 4.04
C VAL A 3 7.14 3.67 3.26
N PRO A 4 6.42 4.58 3.91
CA PRO A 4 5.92 5.79 3.28
C PRO A 4 7.08 6.69 2.85
N LEU A 5 6.91 7.40 1.73
CA LEU A 5 7.88 8.35 1.22
C LEU A 5 7.24 9.74 1.18
N GLY A 6 7.65 10.61 2.12
CA GLY A 6 7.28 12.03 2.09
C GLY A 6 5.87 12.37 2.59
N SER A 7 5.21 11.51 3.35
CA SER A 7 3.94 11.86 4.01
C SER A 7 4.20 12.28 5.45
N ALA A 8 3.88 13.53 5.81
CA ALA A 8 4.00 14.01 7.19
C ALA A 8 2.95 13.44 8.15
N PHE A 9 1.99 12.65 7.64
CA PHE A 9 0.83 12.17 8.41
C PHE A 9 1.08 10.82 9.10
N ALA A 10 1.83 9.88 8.49
CA ALA A 10 2.12 8.57 9.07
C ALA A 10 3.42 8.01 8.48
N ASP A 11 4.55 8.52 8.93
CA ASP A 11 5.89 8.21 8.39
C ASP A 11 6.47 6.88 8.87
N LYS A 12 5.84 6.21 9.81
CA LYS A 12 6.37 4.94 10.33
C LYS A 12 6.14 3.79 9.36
N ALA A 13 7.18 2.98 9.17
CA ALA A 13 7.09 1.75 8.40
C ALA A 13 6.00 0.84 8.99
N SER A 14 5.10 0.35 8.13
CA SER A 14 4.09 -0.63 8.50
C SER A 14 4.48 -2.03 8.02
N GLY A 15 4.44 -2.99 8.92
CA GLY A 15 4.56 -4.41 8.58
C GLY A 15 3.22 -5.09 8.29
N TRP A 16 2.10 -4.36 8.42
CA TRP A 16 0.77 -4.96 8.38
C TRP A 16 0.02 -4.58 7.11
N GLY A 17 -0.31 -5.60 6.34
CA GLY A 17 -1.11 -5.48 5.12
C GLY A 17 -1.26 -6.83 4.46
N MET A 18 -2.35 -7.02 3.72
CA MET A 18 -2.62 -8.20 2.93
C MET A 18 -2.83 -7.83 1.48
N ASN A 19 -2.50 -8.77 0.58
CA ASN A 19 -2.70 -8.63 -0.83
C ASN A 19 -3.27 -9.92 -1.40
N PHE A 20 -4.36 -9.80 -2.13
CA PHE A 20 -4.97 -10.88 -2.88
C PHE A 20 -4.90 -10.54 -4.36
N GLU A 21 -4.53 -11.52 -5.15
CA GLU A 21 -4.39 -11.37 -6.58
C GLU A 21 -4.82 -12.65 -7.26
N GLY A 22 -5.62 -12.52 -8.30
CA GLY A 22 -6.05 -13.61 -9.16
C GLY A 22 -5.89 -13.23 -10.62
N GLY A 23 -5.32 -14.12 -11.42
CA GLY A 23 -5.09 -13.86 -12.83
C GLY A 23 -4.89 -15.13 -13.63
N TYR A 24 -4.79 -14.98 -14.94
CA TYR A 24 -4.52 -16.06 -15.84
C TYR A 24 -3.45 -15.68 -16.88
N PHE A 25 -2.79 -16.68 -17.44
CA PHE A 25 -1.81 -16.48 -18.49
C PHE A 25 -2.50 -16.20 -19.82
N VAL A 26 -2.36 -15.00 -20.34
CA VAL A 26 -2.83 -14.63 -21.69
C VAL A 26 -1.87 -15.20 -22.74
N THR A 27 -0.58 -15.15 -22.44
CA THR A 27 0.50 -15.82 -23.18
C THR A 27 1.36 -16.59 -22.20
N PRO A 28 2.27 -17.48 -22.66
CA PRO A 28 3.19 -18.16 -21.76
C PRO A 28 4.00 -17.22 -20.83
N GLU A 29 4.22 -15.99 -21.22
CA GLU A 29 5.05 -15.01 -20.52
C GLU A 29 4.21 -13.92 -19.82
N ILE A 30 2.99 -13.64 -20.31
CA ILE A 30 2.16 -12.54 -19.82
C ILE A 30 1.00 -13.05 -19.00
N THR A 31 0.92 -12.59 -17.76
CA THR A 31 -0.22 -12.80 -16.86
C THR A 31 -1.01 -11.51 -16.73
N VAL A 32 -2.33 -11.60 -16.81
CA VAL A 32 -3.24 -10.47 -16.53
C VAL A 32 -4.25 -10.91 -15.48
N GLY A 33 -4.56 -10.04 -14.55
CA GLY A 33 -5.48 -10.36 -13.48
C GLY A 33 -6.05 -9.14 -12.77
N ALA A 34 -6.71 -9.41 -11.66
CA ALA A 34 -7.21 -8.40 -10.75
C ALA A 34 -6.53 -8.54 -9.39
N PHE A 35 -6.44 -7.45 -8.67
CA PHE A 35 -5.91 -7.43 -7.31
C PHE A 35 -6.80 -6.59 -6.39
N ILE A 36 -6.76 -6.93 -5.13
CA ILE A 36 -7.21 -6.12 -4.01
C ILE A 36 -6.18 -6.22 -2.90
N SER A 37 -5.78 -5.09 -2.37
CA SER A 37 -4.83 -5.02 -1.25
C SER A 37 -5.42 -4.21 -0.13
N TYR A 38 -4.97 -4.48 1.07
CA TYR A 38 -5.29 -3.65 2.21
C TYR A 38 -4.03 -3.38 3.02
N GLN A 39 -3.87 -2.18 3.51
CA GLN A 39 -2.75 -1.83 4.38
C GLN A 39 -3.14 -0.73 5.36
N THR A 40 -2.51 -0.75 6.52
CA THR A 40 -2.75 0.24 7.57
C THR A 40 -1.43 0.74 8.12
N ASN A 41 -1.27 2.05 8.19
CA ASN A 41 -0.18 2.71 8.89
C ASN A 41 -0.73 3.38 10.15
N ILE A 42 -0.04 3.21 11.26
CA ILE A 42 -0.42 3.81 12.53
C ILE A 42 0.77 4.59 13.06
N GLU A 43 0.56 5.88 13.32
CA GLU A 43 1.51 6.71 13.98
C GLU A 43 0.93 7.27 15.28
N SER A 44 1.69 7.11 16.37
CA SER A 44 1.34 7.68 17.67
C SER A 44 2.29 8.79 17.98
N ILE A 45 1.77 10.00 18.15
CA ILE A 45 2.51 11.19 18.49
C ILE A 45 2.28 11.49 19.98
N GLY A 46 3.37 11.59 20.74
CA GLY A 46 3.32 11.90 22.15
C GLY A 46 2.64 13.26 22.41
N ARG A 47 2.31 13.50 23.66
CA ARG A 47 1.63 14.74 24.09
C ARG A 47 2.39 15.97 23.64
N GLN A 48 1.77 16.80 22.81
CA GLN A 48 2.31 18.09 22.36
C GLN A 48 1.20 19.14 22.27
N THR A 49 1.62 20.40 22.26
CA THR A 49 0.68 21.54 22.13
C THR A 49 0.54 21.93 20.67
N LEU A 50 -0.68 21.79 20.16
CA LEU A 50 -1.06 22.21 18.81
C LEU A 50 -1.63 23.62 18.88
N GLN A 51 -1.19 24.49 17.97
CA GLN A 51 -1.80 25.80 17.77
C GLN A 51 -2.86 25.71 16.69
N LEU A 52 -4.10 26.05 17.04
CA LEU A 52 -5.21 26.14 16.11
C LEU A 52 -5.24 27.54 15.51
N GLY A 53 -5.58 27.67 14.21
CA GLY A 53 -5.49 28.91 13.46
C GLY A 53 -6.31 30.12 13.98
N ASN A 54 -7.08 29.94 15.04
CA ASN A 54 -7.86 30.98 15.73
C ASN A 54 -7.20 31.49 17.05
N GLY A 55 -5.93 31.16 17.27
CA GLY A 55 -5.21 31.55 18.50
C GLY A 55 -5.48 30.61 19.69
N ALA A 56 -6.30 29.59 19.54
CA ALA A 56 -6.46 28.56 20.57
C ALA A 56 -5.32 27.54 20.51
N ALA A 57 -4.95 26.97 21.64
CA ALA A 57 -3.94 25.93 21.74
C ALA A 57 -4.55 24.70 22.44
N MET A 58 -4.28 23.52 21.90
CA MET A 58 -4.71 22.24 22.49
C MET A 58 -3.51 21.36 22.77
N THR A 59 -3.34 20.95 24.02
CA THR A 59 -2.27 20.01 24.43
C THR A 59 -2.83 18.62 24.54
N THR A 60 -2.45 17.74 23.61
CA THR A 60 -2.99 16.37 23.55
C THR A 60 -1.96 15.37 22.96
N ALA A 61 -2.15 14.09 23.25
CA ALA A 61 -1.54 13.01 22.52
C ALA A 61 -2.39 12.73 21.28
N GLN A 62 -1.73 12.40 20.17
CA GLN A 62 -2.40 12.15 18.90
C GLN A 62 -2.13 10.72 18.43
N LYS A 63 -3.12 10.12 17.80
CA LYS A 63 -2.96 8.85 17.08
C LYS A 63 -3.51 9.04 15.67
N HIS A 64 -2.64 8.93 14.69
CA HIS A 64 -2.99 8.97 13.30
C HIS A 64 -3.03 7.55 12.74
N THR A 65 -4.10 7.23 12.04
CA THR A 65 -4.27 5.96 11.34
C THR A 65 -4.60 6.26 9.89
N LEU A 66 -3.79 5.72 8.98
CA LEU A 66 -4.03 5.74 7.54
C LEU A 66 -4.35 4.33 7.10
N PHE A 67 -5.58 4.11 6.67
CA PHE A 67 -6.04 2.88 6.04
C PHE A 67 -6.12 3.10 4.53
N GLU A 68 -5.68 2.11 3.74
CA GLU A 68 -5.75 2.12 2.28
C GLU A 68 -6.24 0.78 1.77
N LEU A 69 -7.10 0.85 0.76
CA LEU A 69 -7.67 -0.29 0.05
C LEU A 69 -7.51 -0.11 -1.47
N PRO A 70 -6.29 -0.29 -2.01
CA PRO A 70 -6.09 -0.25 -3.46
C PRO A 70 -6.61 -1.55 -4.11
N PHE A 71 -7.31 -1.39 -5.25
CA PHE A 71 -7.83 -2.48 -6.06
C PHE A 71 -7.82 -2.11 -7.55
N GLY A 72 -7.75 -3.12 -8.41
CA GLY A 72 -7.71 -2.89 -9.85
C GLY A 72 -7.20 -4.09 -10.64
N VAL A 73 -6.51 -3.78 -11.72
CA VAL A 73 -5.94 -4.76 -12.64
C VAL A 73 -4.42 -4.85 -12.46
N VAL A 74 -3.88 -6.04 -12.73
CA VAL A 74 -2.44 -6.31 -12.69
C VAL A 74 -2.01 -6.98 -13.98
N GLY A 75 -0.89 -6.54 -14.52
CA GLY A 75 -0.19 -7.20 -15.61
C GLY A 75 1.22 -7.59 -15.15
N ARG A 76 1.66 -8.80 -15.49
CA ARG A 76 3.01 -9.30 -15.20
C ARG A 76 3.65 -9.89 -16.44
N TYR A 77 4.92 -9.65 -16.60
CA TYR A 77 5.78 -10.30 -17.57
C TYR A 77 6.76 -11.24 -16.83
N ASN A 78 6.69 -12.53 -17.14
CA ASN A 78 7.51 -13.57 -16.54
C ASN A 78 8.69 -13.90 -17.47
N PHE A 79 9.91 -13.64 -17.03
CA PHE A 79 11.12 -13.77 -17.86
C PHE A 79 11.54 -15.23 -18.10
N LEU A 80 11.37 -16.11 -17.09
CA LEU A 80 11.85 -17.50 -17.12
C LEU A 80 10.75 -18.45 -16.62
N LYS A 81 9.84 -18.83 -17.52
CA LYS A 81 8.79 -19.79 -17.19
C LYS A 81 9.32 -21.22 -17.18
N GLY A 82 8.83 -22.04 -16.22
CA GLY A 82 9.22 -23.46 -16.08
C GLY A 82 10.51 -23.69 -15.31
N SER A 83 11.19 -22.63 -14.84
CA SER A 83 12.29 -22.70 -13.92
C SER A 83 11.80 -22.69 -12.47
N VAL A 84 12.62 -23.18 -11.54
CA VAL A 84 12.37 -23.08 -10.10
C VAL A 84 12.26 -21.62 -9.67
N PHE A 85 13.13 -20.77 -10.22
CA PHE A 85 13.12 -19.33 -10.01
C PHE A 85 12.56 -18.64 -11.25
N GLN A 86 11.44 -17.96 -11.11
CA GLN A 86 10.76 -17.25 -12.19
C GLN A 86 10.73 -15.77 -11.88
N PRO A 87 11.73 -15.01 -12.31
CA PRO A 87 11.72 -13.55 -12.18
C PRO A 87 10.60 -12.94 -13.01
N TYR A 88 10.00 -11.88 -12.51
CA TYR A 88 8.95 -11.15 -13.20
C TYR A 88 9.03 -9.64 -12.95
N ALA A 89 8.48 -8.88 -13.88
CA ALA A 89 8.15 -7.48 -13.72
C ALA A 89 6.65 -7.30 -13.86
N GLY A 90 6.06 -6.49 -13.02
CA GLY A 90 4.61 -6.28 -12.99
C GLY A 90 4.23 -4.82 -12.85
N LEU A 91 3.02 -4.52 -13.26
CA LEU A 91 2.40 -3.22 -13.10
C LEU A 91 0.96 -3.41 -12.61
N ARG A 92 0.60 -2.69 -11.56
CA ARG A 92 -0.77 -2.62 -11.03
C ARG A 92 -1.34 -1.24 -11.27
N ILE A 93 -2.56 -1.19 -11.77
CA ILE A 93 -3.30 0.04 -12.04
C ILE A 93 -4.71 -0.12 -11.51
N GLY A 94 -5.21 0.90 -10.81
CA GLY A 94 -6.55 0.84 -10.27
C GLY A 94 -6.97 2.09 -9.52
N ALA A 95 -7.91 1.90 -8.61
CA ALA A 95 -8.34 2.92 -7.67
C ALA A 95 -7.80 2.61 -6.27
N ASP A 96 -7.63 3.65 -5.49
CA ASP A 96 -7.28 3.57 -4.07
C ASP A 96 -8.34 4.29 -3.25
N TYR A 97 -8.91 3.58 -2.28
CA TYR A 97 -9.73 4.17 -1.24
C TYR A 97 -8.88 4.33 0.00
N ALA A 98 -8.69 5.55 0.45
CA ALA A 98 -7.92 5.85 1.65
C ALA A 98 -8.81 6.50 2.71
N GLU A 99 -8.63 6.07 3.95
CA GLU A 99 -9.31 6.59 5.12
C GLU A 99 -8.28 7.10 6.12
N MET A 100 -8.41 8.36 6.49
CA MET A 100 -7.59 9.00 7.51
C MET A 100 -8.38 9.20 8.78
N SER A 101 -7.87 8.68 9.89
CA SER A 101 -8.45 8.88 11.22
C SER A 101 -7.43 9.53 12.15
N SER A 102 -7.79 10.64 12.74
CA SER A 102 -7.00 11.34 13.76
C SER A 102 -7.76 11.41 15.07
N TYR A 103 -7.16 10.86 16.11
CA TYR A 103 -7.71 10.88 17.46
C TYR A 103 -6.98 11.93 18.28
N TYR A 104 -7.73 12.91 18.78
CA TYR A 104 -7.27 13.97 19.69
C TYR A 104 -8.01 13.83 21.03
N TYR A 105 -7.60 12.90 21.86
CA TYR A 105 -8.16 12.59 23.20
C TYR A 105 -9.69 12.33 23.19
N THR A 106 -10.52 13.36 23.01
CA THR A 106 -12.00 13.26 22.99
C THR A 106 -12.61 13.54 21.61
N ILE A 107 -11.80 14.04 20.67
CA ILE A 107 -12.25 14.41 19.33
C ILE A 107 -11.66 13.42 18.35
N GLN A 108 -12.51 12.80 17.56
CA GLN A 108 -12.11 12.00 16.41
C GLN A 108 -12.44 12.78 15.16
N GLN A 109 -11.47 12.94 14.28
CA GLN A 109 -11.66 13.42 12.93
C GLN A 109 -11.47 12.25 11.98
N TYR A 110 -12.41 12.11 11.07
CA TYR A 110 -12.47 11.04 10.09
C TYR A 110 -12.67 11.66 8.72
N GLN A 111 -11.91 11.21 7.75
CA GLN A 111 -12.02 11.64 6.36
C GLN A 111 -11.63 10.50 5.42
N ASP A 112 -12.37 10.37 4.33
CA ASP A 112 -12.13 9.39 3.29
C ASP A 112 -11.88 10.09 1.95
N THR A 113 -11.04 9.48 1.13
CA THR A 113 -10.67 10.01 -0.18
C THR A 113 -10.44 8.90 -1.19
N TRP A 114 -10.69 9.21 -2.45
CA TRP A 114 -10.44 8.32 -3.58
C TRP A 114 -9.31 8.84 -4.45
N GLY A 115 -8.48 7.94 -4.93
CA GLY A 115 -7.37 8.26 -5.81
C GLY A 115 -7.14 7.21 -6.89
N VAL A 116 -6.27 7.57 -7.84
CA VAL A 116 -5.75 6.63 -8.84
C VAL A 116 -4.52 5.93 -8.26
N TYR A 117 -4.48 4.61 -8.36
CA TYR A 117 -3.39 3.78 -7.88
C TYR A 117 -2.52 3.28 -9.02
N LEU A 118 -1.21 3.42 -8.87
CA LEU A 118 -0.20 2.90 -9.78
C LEU A 118 0.93 2.24 -8.96
N SER A 119 1.27 0.99 -9.28
CA SER A 119 2.33 0.29 -8.55
C SER A 119 3.13 -0.64 -9.46
N PRO A 120 4.30 -0.18 -9.96
CA PRO A 120 5.28 -1.07 -10.55
C PRO A 120 5.90 -1.98 -9.51
N GLU A 121 6.18 -3.22 -9.90
CA GLU A 121 6.82 -4.23 -9.06
C GLU A 121 7.81 -5.08 -9.86
N ILE A 122 8.86 -5.53 -9.18
CA ILE A 122 9.79 -6.55 -9.66
C ILE A 122 9.89 -7.64 -8.60
N GLY A 123 9.89 -8.88 -9.02
CA GLY A 123 9.89 -9.98 -8.07
C GLY A 123 10.38 -11.28 -8.65
N VAL A 124 10.39 -12.29 -7.78
CA VAL A 124 10.73 -13.67 -8.13
C VAL A 124 9.66 -14.57 -7.53
N SER A 125 9.07 -15.42 -8.37
CA SER A 125 8.25 -16.54 -7.93
C SER A 125 9.12 -17.79 -7.87
N ILE A 126 9.04 -18.53 -6.77
CA ILE A 126 9.86 -19.70 -6.46
C ILE A 126 8.94 -20.91 -6.37
N PHE A 127 9.06 -21.82 -7.32
CA PHE A 127 8.32 -23.09 -7.34
C PHE A 127 9.28 -24.23 -7.03
N PRO A 128 9.20 -24.84 -5.82
CA PRO A 128 10.16 -25.88 -5.40
C PRO A 128 10.18 -27.11 -6.33
N SER A 129 9.08 -27.36 -7.04
CA SER A 129 9.00 -28.41 -8.08
C SER A 129 8.24 -27.88 -9.30
N PRO A 130 8.74 -28.12 -10.53
CA PRO A 130 8.06 -27.73 -11.76
C PRO A 130 6.68 -28.39 -11.94
N ALA A 131 6.43 -29.49 -11.26
CA ALA A 131 5.13 -30.20 -11.28
C ALA A 131 4.14 -29.66 -10.22
N GLN A 132 4.58 -28.85 -9.29
CA GLN A 132 3.76 -28.28 -8.24
C GLN A 132 3.23 -26.91 -8.65
N ARG A 133 1.94 -26.71 -8.44
CA ARG A 133 1.29 -25.39 -8.62
C ARG A 133 1.52 -24.45 -7.43
N PHE A 134 2.13 -24.95 -6.35
CA PHE A 134 2.37 -24.20 -5.13
C PHE A 134 3.79 -23.65 -5.10
N GLY A 135 3.91 -22.37 -4.84
CA GLY A 135 5.17 -21.66 -4.74
C GLY A 135 5.10 -20.45 -3.80
N PHE A 136 6.20 -19.78 -3.69
CA PHE A 136 6.35 -18.54 -2.93
C PHE A 136 6.73 -17.41 -3.88
N HIS A 137 6.35 -16.19 -3.55
CA HIS A 137 6.87 -15.04 -4.27
C HIS A 137 7.40 -13.98 -3.31
N VAL A 138 8.43 -13.29 -3.77
CA VAL A 138 9.00 -12.12 -3.11
C VAL A 138 9.10 -11.02 -4.16
N ALA A 139 8.60 -9.84 -3.85
CA ALA A 139 8.62 -8.70 -4.75
C ALA A 139 9.00 -7.40 -4.02
N LEU A 140 9.75 -6.56 -4.71
CA LEU A 140 9.92 -5.16 -4.39
C LEU A 140 8.92 -4.36 -5.21
N PHE A 141 8.26 -3.40 -4.59
CA PHE A 141 7.31 -2.55 -5.27
C PHE A 141 7.43 -1.10 -4.83
N TYR A 142 7.11 -0.22 -5.73
CA TYR A 142 6.79 1.17 -5.45
C TYR A 142 5.30 1.35 -5.69
N SER A 143 4.62 2.18 -4.90
CA SER A 143 3.23 2.55 -5.14
C SER A 143 3.04 4.05 -5.06
N TYR A 144 2.23 4.54 -5.95
CA TYR A 144 1.74 5.91 -6.02
C TYR A 144 0.23 5.89 -5.99
N ALA A 145 -0.36 6.70 -5.11
CA ALA A 145 -1.80 6.94 -5.09
C ALA A 145 -2.07 8.45 -5.06
N SER A 146 -2.96 8.90 -5.93
CA SER A 146 -3.26 10.34 -6.10
C SER A 146 -4.32 10.84 -5.13
N ASN A 147 -4.39 10.27 -3.94
CA ASN A 147 -5.30 10.70 -2.90
C ASN A 147 -4.85 12.07 -2.35
N ASN A 148 -5.75 13.03 -2.40
CA ASN A 148 -5.52 14.37 -1.86
C ASN A 148 -6.58 14.66 -0.82
N ASP A 149 -6.18 15.11 0.34
CA ASP A 149 -7.09 15.50 1.40
C ASP A 149 -6.51 16.55 2.34
N ASP A 150 -7.38 17.41 2.87
CA ASP A 150 -7.04 18.46 3.82
C ASP A 150 -7.71 18.19 5.17
N LEU A 151 -6.91 17.73 6.14
CA LEU A 151 -7.28 17.72 7.55
C LEU A 151 -6.97 19.07 8.19
N LEU A 152 -7.66 19.42 9.28
CA LEU A 152 -7.53 20.71 9.98
C LEU A 152 -6.07 21.18 10.23
N ILE A 153 -5.13 20.29 10.31
CA ILE A 153 -3.70 20.57 10.63
C ILE A 153 -2.74 19.94 9.62
N TYR A 154 -3.19 18.95 8.83
CA TYR A 154 -2.36 18.22 7.90
C TYR A 154 -2.99 18.19 6.51
N THR A 155 -2.21 18.59 5.51
CA THR A 155 -2.56 18.41 4.08
C THR A 155 -1.83 17.17 3.58
N MET A 156 -2.55 16.21 3.01
CA MET A 156 -1.97 15.06 2.35
C MET A 156 -2.08 15.25 0.83
N ASN A 157 -0.93 15.31 0.17
CA ASN A 157 -0.82 15.36 -1.27
C ASN A 157 -0.11 14.10 -1.73
N ASN A 158 -0.83 13.19 -2.37
CA ASN A 158 -0.35 11.91 -2.90
C ASN A 158 0.24 10.98 -1.83
N ILE A 159 0.02 9.70 -2.01
CA ILE A 159 0.60 8.67 -1.15
C ILE A 159 1.66 7.92 -1.96
N ASN A 160 2.92 8.03 -1.51
CA ASN A 160 4.05 7.36 -2.11
C ASN A 160 4.61 6.33 -1.13
N ARG A 161 4.83 5.10 -1.60
CA ARG A 161 5.38 4.03 -0.75
C ARG A 161 6.35 3.15 -1.51
N PHE A 162 7.34 2.68 -0.80
CA PHE A 162 8.22 1.60 -1.22
C PHE A 162 8.04 0.41 -0.27
N GLY A 163 8.07 -0.80 -0.79
CA GLY A 163 7.86 -1.95 0.08
C GLY A 163 8.27 -3.28 -0.50
N VAL A 164 8.14 -4.29 0.38
CA VAL A 164 8.38 -5.69 0.05
C VAL A 164 7.08 -6.46 0.25
N ARG A 165 6.71 -7.27 -0.74
CA ARG A 165 5.65 -8.28 -0.65
C ARG A 165 6.25 -9.66 -0.57
N VAL A 166 5.73 -10.47 0.32
CA VAL A 166 6.03 -11.89 0.41
C VAL A 166 4.71 -12.63 0.44
N GLY A 167 4.57 -13.67 -0.33
CA GLY A 167 3.31 -14.39 -0.43
C GLY A 167 3.44 -15.78 -1.02
N ILE A 168 2.28 -16.40 -1.19
CA ILE A 168 2.11 -17.74 -1.74
C ILE A 168 1.52 -17.58 -3.13
N SER A 169 2.00 -18.38 -4.08
CA SER A 169 1.50 -18.49 -5.45
C SER A 169 1.01 -19.91 -5.72
N PHE A 170 -0.10 -20.07 -6.42
CA PHE A 170 -0.69 -21.36 -6.79
C PHE A 170 -1.50 -21.28 -8.08
#